data_0e2365f437a49fbd560f8790ab24d5db
#
_entry.id   0e2365f437a49fbd560f8790ab24d5db
#
_cell.length_a   1.000
_cell.length_b   1.000
_cell.length_c   1.000
_cell.angle_alpha   90.00
_cell.angle_beta   90.00
_cell.angle_gamma   90.00
#
_symmetry.space_group_name_H-M   'P 1'
#
loop_
_entity.id
_entity.type
_entity.pdbx_description
1 polymer ?
#
loop_
_entity_poly.entity_id
_entity_poly.type
_entity_poly.pdbx_seq_one_letter_code
_entity_poly.pdbx_strand_id
1 'polypeptide(L)'
;RADSLKAGNGGKEATEFYAANREAMDSGALVAWPDRYEHDELSAIQHAMNLKLRDERAFFAEYQNEPLPEEDSRADDLTPDQIAAKLNRMPRGLIPTACNRITAFVDVQGSLLYWLAVAWEDDFTGYVVDYGTYPDQKRAYFTLRDAKHTLAAATKATGLEGQIYGGLEQLTG
;
A
#
# COMPACT_ATOMS: atom_id res chain seq x y z
N ARG A 1 18.64 -17.78 3.00
CA ARG A 1 18.15 -17.27 1.70
C ARG A 1 18.88 -16.00 1.26
N ALA A 2 19.07 -15.02 2.12
CA ALA A 2 19.75 -13.77 1.74
C ALA A 2 21.16 -14.02 1.14
N ASP A 3 21.96 -14.91 1.75
CA ASP A 3 23.28 -15.24 1.25
C ASP A 3 23.22 -16.02 -0.07
N SER A 4 22.26 -16.92 -0.24
CA SER A 4 22.00 -17.66 -1.47
C SER A 4 21.57 -16.73 -2.61
N LEU A 5 20.76 -15.70 -2.32
CA LEU A 5 20.39 -14.67 -3.30
C LEU A 5 21.58 -13.78 -3.69
N LYS A 6 22.42 -13.38 -2.71
CA LYS A 6 23.63 -12.62 -2.96
C LYS A 6 24.66 -13.40 -3.82
N ALA A 7 24.70 -14.71 -3.65
CA ALA A 7 25.55 -15.60 -4.48
C ALA A 7 25.03 -15.80 -5.91
N GLY A 8 23.88 -15.23 -6.26
CA GLY A 8 23.33 -15.26 -7.61
C GLY A 8 22.66 -16.59 -8.01
N ASN A 9 22.41 -17.50 -7.05
CA ASN A 9 21.76 -18.79 -7.30
C ASN A 9 20.24 -18.83 -7.06
N GLY A 10 19.62 -17.65 -6.97
CA GLY A 10 18.15 -17.50 -6.88
C GLY A 10 17.52 -18.09 -5.62
N GLY A 11 18.30 -18.35 -4.57
CA GLY A 11 17.80 -18.96 -3.35
C GLY A 11 17.74 -20.49 -3.38
N LYS A 12 18.29 -21.14 -4.40
CA LYS A 12 18.24 -22.61 -4.59
C LYS A 12 18.83 -23.37 -3.40
N GLU A 13 20.02 -22.98 -2.92
CA GLU A 13 20.67 -23.62 -1.77
C GLU A 13 19.83 -23.50 -0.49
N ALA A 14 19.14 -22.37 -0.31
CA ALA A 14 18.24 -22.20 0.83
C ALA A 14 17.02 -23.11 0.74
N THR A 15 16.49 -23.34 -0.48
CA THR A 15 15.38 -24.27 -0.71
C THR A 15 15.82 -25.72 -0.50
N GLU A 16 17.03 -26.09 -0.96
CA GLU A 16 17.62 -27.42 -0.71
C GLU A 16 17.87 -27.67 0.79
N PHE A 17 18.38 -26.67 1.50
CA PHE A 17 18.54 -26.75 2.97
C PHE A 17 17.21 -26.95 3.67
N TYR A 18 16.19 -26.18 3.29
CA TYR A 18 14.83 -26.33 3.83
C TYR A 18 14.27 -27.72 3.54
N ALA A 19 14.41 -28.23 2.31
CA ALA A 19 13.95 -29.58 1.95
C ALA A 19 14.56 -30.67 2.82
N ALA A 20 15.85 -30.57 3.09
CA ALA A 20 16.59 -31.54 3.93
C ALA A 20 16.20 -31.48 5.41
N ASN A 21 15.68 -30.34 5.90
CA ASN A 21 15.34 -30.12 7.33
C ASN A 21 13.85 -29.88 7.55
N ARG A 22 13.01 -30.14 6.56
CA ARG A 22 11.61 -29.71 6.51
C ARG A 22 10.81 -30.12 7.74
N GLU A 23 10.90 -31.35 8.18
CA GLU A 23 10.15 -31.86 9.32
C GLU A 23 10.45 -31.06 10.61
N ALA A 24 11.72 -30.77 10.87
CA ALA A 24 12.14 -29.99 12.02
C ALA A 24 11.72 -28.51 11.90
N MET A 25 11.82 -27.94 10.70
CA MET A 25 11.52 -26.53 10.45
C MET A 25 10.02 -26.23 10.41
N ASP A 26 9.20 -27.18 9.99
CA ASP A 26 7.74 -27.04 9.94
C ASP A 26 7.09 -27.39 11.29
N SER A 27 7.85 -27.95 12.24
CA SER A 27 7.33 -28.40 13.53
C SER A 27 6.63 -27.27 14.28
N GLY A 28 5.37 -27.50 14.69
CA GLY A 28 4.55 -26.54 15.43
C GLY A 28 3.90 -25.44 14.59
N ALA A 29 4.18 -25.36 13.28
CA ALA A 29 3.53 -24.38 12.42
C ALA A 29 2.07 -24.78 12.09
N LEU A 30 1.16 -23.80 12.13
CA LEU A 30 -0.22 -23.95 11.69
C LEU A 30 -0.42 -23.17 10.41
N VAL A 31 -0.89 -23.83 9.37
CA VAL A 31 -1.04 -23.25 8.03
C VAL A 31 -2.52 -23.01 7.74
N ALA A 32 -2.90 -21.73 7.61
CA ALA A 32 -4.28 -21.37 7.26
C ALA A 32 -4.59 -21.60 5.77
N TRP A 33 -3.58 -21.45 4.90
CA TRP A 33 -3.73 -21.63 3.46
C TRP A 33 -2.56 -22.47 2.89
N PRO A 34 -2.69 -23.80 2.81
CA PRO A 34 -1.62 -24.72 2.43
C PRO A 34 -1.08 -24.52 1.00
N ASP A 35 -1.91 -24.07 0.07
CA ASP A 35 -1.56 -23.94 -1.35
C ASP A 35 -0.95 -22.57 -1.70
N ARG A 36 -0.74 -21.70 -0.71
CA ARG A 36 -0.18 -20.35 -0.91
C ARG A 36 1.35 -20.39 -0.90
N TYR A 37 1.97 -20.70 -2.03
CA TYR A 37 3.42 -20.60 -2.24
C TYR A 37 3.74 -20.45 -3.73
N GLU A 38 4.93 -19.96 -4.03
CA GLU A 38 5.40 -19.72 -5.39
C GLU A 38 5.95 -21.03 -5.99
N HIS A 39 6.07 -21.06 -7.33
CA HIS A 39 6.50 -22.25 -8.07
C HIS A 39 7.93 -22.73 -7.75
N ASP A 40 8.79 -21.87 -7.19
CA ASP A 40 10.15 -22.16 -6.74
C ASP A 40 10.25 -22.47 -5.24
N GLU A 41 9.11 -22.58 -4.56
CA GLU A 41 8.99 -22.90 -3.14
C GLU A 41 8.34 -24.28 -2.95
N LEU A 42 8.54 -24.89 -1.79
CA LEU A 42 8.09 -26.24 -1.49
C LEU A 42 6.84 -26.29 -0.59
N SER A 43 6.50 -25.18 0.04
CA SER A 43 5.34 -25.12 0.96
C SER A 43 4.96 -23.69 1.31
N ALA A 44 3.74 -23.52 1.81
CA ALA A 44 3.26 -22.26 2.35
C ALA A 44 4.08 -21.79 3.58
N ILE A 45 4.68 -22.70 4.35
CA ILE A 45 5.55 -22.36 5.47
C ILE A 45 6.84 -21.72 4.95
N GLN A 46 7.47 -22.32 3.93
CA GLN A 46 8.65 -21.72 3.30
C GLN A 46 8.32 -20.34 2.75
N HIS A 47 7.18 -20.19 2.07
CA HIS A 47 6.71 -18.91 1.55
C HIS A 47 6.58 -17.86 2.66
N ALA A 48 5.87 -18.19 3.73
CA ALA A 48 5.69 -17.32 4.90
C ALA A 48 7.04 -16.90 5.52
N MET A 49 7.96 -17.84 5.69
CA MET A 49 9.31 -17.53 6.20
C MET A 49 10.12 -16.66 5.24
N ASN A 50 9.97 -16.84 3.93
CA ASN A 50 10.61 -15.99 2.93
C ASN A 50 10.07 -14.54 2.99
N LEU A 51 8.78 -14.36 3.18
CA LEU A 51 8.16 -13.05 3.39
C LEU A 51 8.67 -12.42 4.68
N LYS A 52 8.69 -13.17 5.80
CA LYS A 52 9.23 -12.69 7.07
C LYS A 52 10.69 -12.25 6.96
N LEU A 53 11.54 -13.00 6.28
CA LEU A 53 12.95 -12.65 6.09
C LEU A 53 13.16 -11.44 5.16
N ARG A 54 12.19 -11.14 4.31
CA ARG A 54 12.22 -9.97 3.43
C ARG A 54 11.86 -8.69 4.18
N ASP A 55 10.78 -8.74 4.93
CA ASP A 55 10.26 -7.63 5.74
C ASP A 55 9.47 -8.19 6.92
N GLU A 56 10.13 -8.26 8.08
CA GLU A 56 9.54 -8.82 9.29
C GLU A 56 8.37 -7.99 9.80
N ARG A 57 8.44 -6.66 9.70
CA ARG A 57 7.36 -5.77 10.16
C ARG A 57 6.12 -5.93 9.30
N ALA A 58 6.27 -5.90 7.99
CA ALA A 58 5.18 -6.14 7.05
C ALA A 58 4.60 -7.55 7.25
N PHE A 59 5.44 -8.57 7.48
CA PHE A 59 4.97 -9.93 7.73
C PHE A 59 4.05 -10.01 8.96
N PHE A 60 4.45 -9.44 10.09
CA PHE A 60 3.63 -9.46 11.30
C PHE A 60 2.35 -8.63 11.15
N ALA A 61 2.41 -7.48 10.47
CA ALA A 61 1.24 -6.64 10.26
C ALA A 61 0.23 -7.28 9.28
N GLU A 62 0.71 -7.78 8.11
CA GLU A 62 -0.14 -8.17 6.98
C GLU A 62 -0.55 -9.65 7.03
N TYR A 63 0.34 -10.53 7.53
CA TYR A 63 0.12 -11.98 7.48
C TYR A 63 -0.16 -12.62 8.83
N GLN A 64 0.30 -12.03 9.92
CA GLN A 64 0.00 -12.52 11.28
C GLN A 64 -1.11 -11.71 11.95
N ASN A 65 -1.45 -10.53 11.42
CA ASN A 65 -2.38 -9.58 12.05
C ASN A 65 -1.96 -9.20 13.49
N GLU A 66 -0.65 -9.22 13.74
CA GLU A 66 0.01 -8.89 15.01
C GLU A 66 1.15 -7.90 14.72
N PRO A 67 0.84 -6.62 14.40
CA PRO A 67 1.88 -5.66 14.06
C PRO A 67 2.87 -5.51 15.22
N LEU A 68 4.17 -5.56 14.89
CA LEU A 68 5.22 -5.36 15.88
C LEU A 68 5.10 -3.95 16.48
N PRO A 69 5.44 -3.78 17.76
CA PRO A 69 5.48 -2.46 18.38
C PRO A 69 6.33 -1.51 17.53
N GLU A 70 5.85 -0.29 17.35
CA GLU A 70 6.66 0.75 16.75
C GLU A 70 7.88 0.98 17.65
N GLU A 71 9.03 0.48 17.26
CA GLU A 71 10.28 1.04 17.75
C GLU A 71 10.26 2.51 17.32
N ASP A 72 10.60 3.43 18.21
CA ASP A 72 10.53 4.89 18.00
C ASP A 72 11.10 5.29 16.62
N SER A 73 10.34 5.04 15.56
CA SER A 73 10.67 5.35 14.16
C SER A 73 10.53 6.84 13.85
N ARG A 74 10.28 7.65 14.89
CA ARG A 74 10.14 9.10 14.77
C ARG A 74 11.38 9.81 14.22
N ALA A 75 12.53 9.13 14.18
CA ALA A 75 13.76 9.70 13.60
C ALA A 75 13.65 9.88 12.07
N ASP A 76 12.83 9.04 11.39
CA ASP A 76 12.63 9.07 9.93
C ASP A 76 11.30 9.69 9.51
N ASP A 77 10.42 10.04 10.46
CA ASP A 77 9.14 10.68 10.16
C ASP A 77 9.36 12.09 9.59
N LEU A 78 8.69 12.37 8.47
CA LEU A 78 8.70 13.70 7.88
C LEU A 78 8.03 14.70 8.83
N THR A 79 8.78 15.73 9.22
CA THR A 79 8.21 16.81 10.03
C THR A 79 7.35 17.75 9.18
N PRO A 80 6.37 18.47 9.79
CA PRO A 80 5.61 19.49 9.09
C PRO A 80 6.49 20.54 8.39
N ASP A 81 7.62 20.91 8.99
CA ASP A 81 8.56 21.88 8.40
C ASP A 81 9.27 21.31 7.18
N GLN A 82 9.65 20.03 7.19
CA GLN A 82 10.23 19.37 6.02
C GLN A 82 9.22 19.28 4.87
N ILE A 83 7.94 19.02 5.15
CA ILE A 83 6.88 19.03 4.15
C ILE A 83 6.65 20.46 3.63
N ALA A 84 6.56 21.45 4.52
CA ALA A 84 6.38 22.85 4.16
C ALA A 84 7.53 23.39 3.28
N ALA A 85 8.76 22.94 3.54
CA ALA A 85 9.93 23.31 2.71
C ALA A 85 9.85 22.77 1.27
N LYS A 86 9.03 21.75 1.01
CA LYS A 86 8.81 21.16 -0.33
C LYS A 86 7.69 21.83 -1.11
N LEU A 87 6.99 22.81 -0.54
CA LEU A 87 5.92 23.52 -1.23
C LEU A 87 6.47 24.33 -2.40
N ASN A 88 6.04 24.03 -3.62
CA ASN A 88 6.41 24.75 -4.83
C ASN A 88 5.65 26.07 -5.03
N ARG A 89 4.65 26.35 -4.17
CA ARG A 89 3.78 27.54 -4.19
C ARG A 89 2.98 27.73 -5.48
N MET A 90 2.88 26.70 -6.30
CA MET A 90 2.00 26.71 -7.47
C MET A 90 0.54 26.60 -7.04
N PRO A 91 -0.37 27.27 -7.74
CA PRO A 91 -1.80 27.06 -7.54
C PRO A 91 -2.17 25.58 -7.75
N ARG A 92 -3.09 25.11 -6.93
CA ARG A 92 -3.66 23.78 -7.04
C ARG A 92 -4.26 23.54 -8.43
N GLY A 93 -4.06 22.35 -9.00
CA GLY A 93 -4.51 22.02 -10.35
C GLY A 93 -3.56 22.45 -11.47
N LEU A 94 -2.48 23.16 -11.17
CA LEU A 94 -1.46 23.51 -12.17
C LEU A 94 -0.34 22.48 -12.19
N ILE A 95 0.05 22.07 -13.39
CA ILE A 95 1.11 21.11 -13.65
C ILE A 95 2.37 21.86 -14.07
N PRO A 96 3.53 21.61 -13.44
CA PRO A 96 4.80 22.15 -13.89
C PRO A 96 5.09 21.74 -15.35
N THR A 97 5.63 22.66 -16.15
CA THR A 97 5.85 22.44 -17.58
C THR A 97 6.89 21.36 -17.89
N ALA A 98 7.75 21.03 -16.94
CA ALA A 98 8.72 19.94 -17.05
C ALA A 98 8.09 18.53 -16.89
N CYS A 99 6.87 18.45 -16.37
CA CYS A 99 6.19 17.17 -16.19
C CYS A 99 5.58 16.67 -17.51
N ASN A 100 5.77 15.39 -17.78
CA ASN A 100 5.27 14.72 -18.98
C ASN A 100 4.34 13.53 -18.69
N ARG A 101 4.15 13.19 -17.41
CA ARG A 101 3.26 12.10 -16.97
C ARG A 101 2.42 12.56 -15.79
N ILE A 102 1.21 12.02 -15.72
CA ILE A 102 0.31 12.19 -14.58
C ILE A 102 -0.14 10.82 -14.15
N THR A 103 -0.13 10.60 -12.85
CA THR A 103 -0.75 9.43 -12.22
C THR A 103 -1.80 9.87 -11.22
N ALA A 104 -2.84 9.07 -11.07
CA ALA A 104 -3.82 9.24 -10.00
C ALA A 104 -3.89 7.97 -9.15
N PHE A 105 -4.08 8.17 -7.87
CA PHE A 105 -4.35 7.10 -6.92
C PHE A 105 -5.70 7.36 -6.26
N VAL A 106 -6.50 6.31 -6.11
CA VAL A 106 -7.79 6.37 -5.41
C VAL A 106 -7.80 5.33 -4.31
N ASP A 107 -7.92 5.77 -3.07
CA ASP A 107 -8.13 4.91 -1.90
C ASP A 107 -9.63 4.77 -1.64
N VAL A 108 -10.12 3.53 -1.74
CA VAL A 108 -11.53 3.22 -1.64
C VAL A 108 -11.89 2.91 -0.21
N GLN A 109 -12.68 3.80 0.41
CA GLN A 109 -13.29 3.58 1.71
C GLN A 109 -14.78 3.23 1.56
N GLY A 110 -15.37 2.61 2.57
CA GLY A 110 -16.78 2.19 2.49
C GLY A 110 -17.80 3.31 2.30
N SER A 111 -17.44 4.55 2.65
CA SER A 111 -18.36 5.71 2.58
C SER A 111 -17.92 6.81 1.63
N LEU A 112 -16.67 6.85 1.26
CA LEU A 112 -16.09 7.86 0.36
C LEU A 112 -14.81 7.35 -0.31
N LEU A 113 -14.34 8.07 -1.34
CA LEU A 113 -13.06 7.83 -2.01
C LEU A 113 -12.11 8.96 -1.62
N TYR A 114 -10.88 8.63 -1.23
CA TYR A 114 -9.77 9.60 -1.21
C TYR A 114 -9.02 9.51 -2.54
N TRP A 115 -8.59 10.62 -3.07
CA TRP A 115 -7.85 10.62 -4.32
C TRP A 115 -6.70 11.63 -4.31
N LEU A 116 -5.68 11.32 -5.10
CA LEU A 116 -4.47 12.10 -5.25
C LEU A 116 -4.03 12.06 -6.72
N ALA A 117 -3.69 13.23 -7.29
CA ALA A 117 -3.07 13.34 -8.61
C ALA A 117 -1.63 13.87 -8.47
N VAL A 118 -0.69 13.20 -9.12
CA VAL A 118 0.73 13.55 -9.11
C VAL A 118 1.24 13.67 -10.54
N ALA A 119 1.91 14.77 -10.84
CA ALA A 119 2.63 14.97 -12.09
C ALA A 119 4.12 14.67 -11.90
N TRP A 120 4.76 14.06 -12.91
CA TRP A 120 6.11 13.52 -12.84
C TRP A 120 6.98 14.07 -13.95
N GLU A 121 8.24 14.35 -13.59
CA GLU A 121 9.34 14.56 -14.52
C GLU A 121 10.00 13.22 -14.90
N ASP A 122 10.91 13.24 -15.87
CA ASP A 122 11.59 12.02 -16.33
C ASP A 122 12.52 11.39 -15.28
N ASP A 123 13.02 12.17 -14.33
CA ASP A 123 13.88 11.75 -13.24
C ASP A 123 13.10 11.25 -12.00
N PHE A 124 11.78 11.04 -12.12
CA PHE A 124 10.86 10.68 -11.04
C PHE A 124 10.64 11.76 -9.97
N THR A 125 11.00 13.01 -10.23
CA THR A 125 10.55 14.12 -9.38
C THR A 125 9.03 14.26 -9.52
N GLY A 126 8.31 14.11 -8.40
CA GLY A 126 6.84 14.14 -8.37
C GLY A 126 6.31 15.40 -7.72
N TYR A 127 5.23 15.96 -8.30
CA TYR A 127 4.51 17.11 -7.78
C TYR A 127 3.07 16.73 -7.50
N VAL A 128 2.63 16.87 -6.26
CA VAL A 128 1.22 16.73 -5.93
C VAL A 128 0.47 17.89 -6.56
N VAL A 129 -0.31 17.60 -7.57
CA VAL A 129 -1.07 18.58 -8.35
C VAL A 129 -2.39 18.88 -7.68
N ASP A 130 -3.07 17.82 -7.26
CA ASP A 130 -4.37 17.92 -6.61
C ASP A 130 -4.68 16.69 -5.78
N TYR A 131 -5.56 16.84 -4.78
CA TYR A 131 -6.03 15.74 -3.92
C TYR A 131 -7.36 16.10 -3.28
N GLY A 132 -8.08 15.09 -2.85
CA GLY A 132 -9.36 15.35 -2.17
C GLY A 132 -10.13 14.10 -1.83
N THR A 133 -11.42 14.29 -1.68
CA THR A 133 -12.37 13.19 -1.49
C THR A 133 -13.52 13.29 -2.48
N TYR A 134 -14.08 12.14 -2.79
CA TYR A 134 -15.37 12.08 -3.45
C TYR A 134 -16.34 11.25 -2.59
N PRO A 135 -17.52 11.77 -2.25
CA PRO A 135 -17.97 13.15 -2.47
C PRO A 135 -17.14 14.18 -1.66
N ASP A 136 -17.04 15.40 -2.21
CA ASP A 136 -16.33 16.49 -1.55
C ASP A 136 -17.01 16.85 -0.21
N GLN A 137 -16.24 16.86 0.88
CA GLN A 137 -16.74 17.14 2.21
C GLN A 137 -16.93 18.63 2.54
N LYS A 138 -16.52 19.54 1.63
CA LYS A 138 -16.62 21.00 1.76
C LYS A 138 -15.94 21.54 3.02
N ARG A 139 -14.88 20.89 3.49
CA ARG A 139 -14.06 21.30 4.64
C ARG A 139 -12.64 20.76 4.54
N ALA A 140 -11.69 21.48 5.11
CA ALA A 140 -10.28 21.16 5.06
C ALA A 140 -9.88 19.95 5.93
N TYR A 141 -10.56 19.76 7.06
CA TYR A 141 -10.23 18.72 8.03
C TYR A 141 -11.49 17.94 8.45
N PHE A 142 -11.40 16.64 8.42
CA PHE A 142 -12.43 15.73 8.93
C PHE A 142 -11.82 14.35 9.18
N THR A 143 -12.46 13.56 10.02
CA THR A 143 -12.18 12.12 10.13
C THR A 143 -13.22 11.34 9.34
N LEU A 144 -12.94 10.08 9.02
CA LEU A 144 -13.89 9.23 8.31
C LEU A 144 -15.24 9.14 9.05
N ARG A 145 -15.23 9.21 10.38
CA ARG A 145 -16.45 9.22 11.22
C ARG A 145 -17.27 10.51 11.08
N ASP A 146 -16.62 11.62 10.72
CA ASP A 146 -17.25 12.93 10.56
C ASP A 146 -17.70 13.20 9.13
N ALA A 147 -17.49 12.26 8.20
CA ALA A 147 -17.88 12.41 6.81
C ALA A 147 -19.40 12.56 6.70
N LYS A 148 -19.85 13.69 6.14
CA LYS A 148 -21.28 14.02 5.98
C LYS A 148 -21.79 13.66 4.59
N HIS A 149 -20.93 13.79 3.57
CA HIS A 149 -21.25 13.46 2.21
C HIS A 149 -20.74 12.05 1.91
N THR A 150 -21.63 11.11 1.62
CA THR A 150 -21.27 9.70 1.42
C THR A 150 -21.53 9.24 0.00
N LEU A 151 -20.85 8.18 -0.43
CA LEU A 151 -21.09 7.51 -1.72
C LEU A 151 -22.54 7.09 -1.88
N ALA A 152 -23.14 6.53 -0.82
CA ALA A 152 -24.55 6.14 -0.82
C ALA A 152 -25.47 7.31 -1.16
N ALA A 153 -25.23 8.49 -0.58
CA ALA A 153 -26.05 9.68 -0.83
C ALA A 153 -25.82 10.29 -2.22
N ALA A 154 -24.56 10.27 -2.69
CA ALA A 154 -24.17 10.89 -3.96
C ALA A 154 -24.60 10.04 -5.17
N THR A 155 -24.35 8.74 -5.13
CA THR A 155 -24.61 7.84 -6.27
C THR A 155 -26.05 7.33 -6.30
N LYS A 156 -26.71 7.27 -5.13
CA LYS A 156 -28.04 6.63 -4.95
C LYS A 156 -28.07 5.16 -5.39
N ALA A 157 -26.93 4.53 -5.56
CA ALA A 157 -26.80 3.15 -5.96
C ALA A 157 -27.09 2.19 -4.80
N THR A 158 -27.58 1.01 -5.11
CA THR A 158 -27.84 -0.05 -4.14
C THR A 158 -26.59 -0.92 -3.95
N GLY A 159 -26.27 -1.22 -2.69
CA GLY A 159 -25.12 -2.04 -2.33
C GLY A 159 -23.78 -1.30 -2.42
N LEU A 160 -22.81 -1.82 -1.68
CA LEU A 160 -21.48 -1.18 -1.57
C LEU A 160 -20.75 -1.12 -2.92
N GLU A 161 -20.75 -2.20 -3.68
CA GLU A 161 -20.09 -2.25 -5.00
C GLU A 161 -20.68 -1.21 -5.98
N GLY A 162 -22.02 -1.10 -6.04
CA GLY A 162 -22.67 -0.10 -6.88
C GLY A 162 -22.34 1.34 -6.46
N GLN A 163 -22.24 1.60 -5.16
CA GLN A 163 -21.85 2.91 -4.64
C GLN A 163 -20.39 3.25 -4.97
N ILE A 164 -19.47 2.30 -4.83
CA ILE A 164 -18.06 2.47 -5.19
C ILE A 164 -17.91 2.69 -6.69
N TYR A 165 -18.54 1.83 -7.52
CA TYR A 165 -18.48 1.95 -8.97
C TYR A 165 -19.02 3.31 -9.44
N GLY A 166 -20.23 3.69 -9.00
CA GLY A 166 -20.81 4.98 -9.33
C GLY A 166 -20.00 6.16 -8.82
N GLY A 167 -19.34 6.00 -7.66
CA GLY A 167 -18.41 7.01 -7.13
C GLY A 167 -17.17 7.19 -7.99
N LEU A 168 -16.56 6.10 -8.44
CA LEU A 168 -15.41 6.12 -9.33
C LEU A 168 -15.77 6.74 -10.69
N GLU A 169 -16.91 6.36 -11.25
CA GLU A 169 -17.41 6.92 -12.52
C GLU A 169 -17.63 8.44 -12.42
N GLN A 170 -18.21 8.93 -11.33
CA GLN A 170 -18.43 10.36 -11.13
C GLN A 170 -17.16 11.14 -10.74
N LEU A 171 -16.16 10.47 -10.20
CA LEU A 171 -14.86 11.08 -9.91
C LEU A 171 -14.03 11.28 -11.17
N THR A 172 -14.14 10.39 -12.15
CA THR A 172 -13.28 10.35 -13.35
C THR A 172 -13.94 10.93 -14.61
N GLY A 173 -15.24 11.15 -14.62
CA GLY A 173 -16.02 11.72 -15.72
C GLY A 173 -16.10 13.20 -15.68
#